data_48cb0d38a415c0f3db8f8a1e76ad5fd3
#
_entry.id   48cb0d38a415c0f3db8f8a1e76ad5fd3
#
_cell.length_a   1.000
_cell.length_b   1.000
_cell.length_c   1.000
_cell.angle_alpha   90.00
_cell.angle_beta   90.00
_cell.angle_gamma   90.00
#
_symmetry.space_group_name_H-M   'P 1'
#
loop_
_entity.id
_entity.type
_entity.pdbx_description
1 polymer ?
#
loop_
_entity_poly.entity_id
_entity_poly.type
_entity_poly.pdbx_seq_one_letter_code
_entity_poly.pdbx_strand_id
1 'polypeptide(L)'
;MDTTPISASLEFTLRLARAQATLVRRLDQVLGGYHGISFSDFMLLHYLNRSPGGRLRRVDLAERQGLTASGVTRTLLPLEKIGLVERQQDPRDARVAYAAITGTGRELLNNATTVAEQISKELLRSCPAAQFDDLSNALALIAGMNASNS
;
A
#
# COMPACT_ATOMS: atom_id res chain seq x y z
N MET A 1 10.64 -24.88 30.68
CA MET A 1 10.64 -24.53 29.25
C MET A 1 11.77 -23.52 29.03
N ASP A 2 12.79 -23.93 28.31
CA ASP A 2 13.90 -23.02 27.99
C ASP A 2 13.41 -22.01 26.95
N THR A 3 13.21 -20.79 27.41
CA THR A 3 12.89 -19.69 26.50
C THR A 3 14.20 -19.05 26.06
N THR A 4 14.62 -19.28 24.84
CA THR A 4 15.79 -18.60 24.28
C THR A 4 15.53 -17.09 24.23
N PRO A 5 16.38 -16.26 24.86
CA PRO A 5 16.23 -14.81 24.78
C PRO A 5 16.37 -14.32 23.35
N ILE A 6 15.49 -13.40 22.94
CA ILE A 6 15.57 -12.77 21.63
C ILE A 6 16.15 -11.37 21.74
N SER A 7 16.77 -10.88 20.64
CA SER A 7 17.32 -9.53 20.60
C SER A 7 16.21 -8.46 20.51
N ALA A 8 16.56 -7.23 20.87
CA ALA A 8 15.66 -6.10 20.68
C ALA A 8 15.25 -5.92 19.19
N SER A 9 16.16 -6.23 18.27
CA SER A 9 15.87 -6.15 16.84
C SER A 9 14.82 -7.18 16.41
N LEU A 10 14.92 -8.41 16.89
CA LEU A 10 13.93 -9.45 16.58
C LEU A 10 12.61 -9.14 17.25
N GLU A 11 12.61 -8.68 18.50
CA GLU A 11 11.38 -8.26 19.19
C GLU A 11 10.66 -7.17 18.41
N PHE A 12 11.40 -6.16 17.93
CA PHE A 12 10.84 -5.09 17.11
C PHE A 12 10.22 -5.64 15.81
N THR A 13 10.93 -6.55 15.14
CA THR A 13 10.45 -7.19 13.90
C THR A 13 9.13 -7.93 14.12
N LEU A 14 9.03 -8.68 15.20
CA LEU A 14 7.81 -9.41 15.55
C LEU A 14 6.65 -8.47 15.87
N ARG A 15 6.91 -7.39 16.59
CA ARG A 15 5.90 -6.36 16.88
C ARG A 15 5.44 -5.65 15.62
N LEU A 16 6.34 -5.31 14.72
CA LEU A 16 6.02 -4.69 13.44
C LEU A 16 5.13 -5.60 12.59
N ALA A 17 5.49 -6.88 12.48
CA ALA A 17 4.70 -7.87 11.74
C ALA A 17 3.29 -8.01 12.32
N ARG A 18 3.17 -8.05 13.65
CA ARG A 18 1.88 -8.14 14.32
C ARG A 18 1.04 -6.87 14.15
N ALA A 19 1.67 -5.70 14.25
CA ALA A 19 1.01 -4.42 13.99
C ALA A 19 0.47 -4.36 12.56
N GLN A 20 1.27 -4.75 11.58
CA GLN A 20 0.85 -4.82 10.18
C GLN A 20 -0.38 -5.73 10.01
N ALA A 21 -0.36 -6.93 10.59
CA ALA A 21 -1.48 -7.87 10.49
C ALA A 21 -2.78 -7.26 11.06
N THR A 22 -2.67 -6.56 12.19
CA THR A 22 -3.82 -5.89 12.82
C THR A 22 -4.36 -4.75 11.96
N LEU A 23 -3.48 -3.89 11.45
CA LEU A 23 -3.85 -2.76 10.58
C LEU A 23 -4.52 -3.24 9.29
N VAL A 24 -3.90 -4.20 8.62
CA VAL A 24 -4.40 -4.74 7.34
C VAL A 24 -5.77 -5.37 7.51
N ARG A 25 -5.94 -6.21 8.52
CA ARG A 25 -7.22 -6.87 8.80
C ARG A 25 -8.34 -5.85 9.03
N ARG A 26 -8.09 -4.82 9.82
CA ARG A 26 -9.09 -3.80 10.13
C ARG A 26 -9.43 -2.95 8.91
N LEU A 27 -8.42 -2.54 8.16
CA LEU A 27 -8.59 -1.75 6.94
C LEU A 27 -9.29 -2.56 5.84
N ASP A 28 -8.93 -3.81 5.64
CA ASP A 28 -9.61 -4.71 4.70
C ASP A 28 -11.10 -4.84 5.03
N GLN A 29 -11.42 -5.02 6.31
CA GLN A 29 -12.80 -5.18 6.76
C GLN A 29 -13.64 -3.94 6.43
N VAL A 30 -13.12 -2.75 6.71
CA VAL A 30 -13.87 -1.50 6.52
C VAL A 30 -13.90 -1.09 5.05
N LEU A 31 -12.77 -1.15 4.35
CA LEU A 31 -12.70 -0.83 2.92
C LEU A 31 -13.51 -1.82 2.09
N GLY A 32 -13.46 -3.10 2.43
CA GLY A 32 -14.28 -4.13 1.78
C GLY A 32 -15.77 -3.90 1.97
N GLY A 33 -16.19 -3.53 3.17
CA GLY A 33 -17.59 -3.26 3.49
C GLY A 33 -18.17 -2.04 2.80
N TYR A 34 -17.41 -0.94 2.71
CA TYR A 34 -17.89 0.32 2.14
C TYR A 34 -17.57 0.49 0.65
N HIS A 35 -16.45 -0.02 0.18
CA HIS A 35 -15.94 0.27 -1.16
C HIS A 35 -15.63 -0.97 -2.00
N GLY A 36 -15.72 -2.16 -1.42
CA GLY A 36 -15.47 -3.41 -2.15
C GLY A 36 -14.02 -3.64 -2.55
N ILE A 37 -13.07 -2.98 -1.89
CA ILE A 37 -11.63 -3.11 -2.15
C ILE A 37 -10.88 -3.54 -0.89
N SER A 38 -9.73 -4.19 -1.08
CA SER A 38 -8.79 -4.50 -0.01
C SER A 38 -7.89 -3.28 0.28
N PHE A 39 -7.20 -3.33 1.42
CA PHE A 39 -6.17 -2.31 1.71
C PHE A 39 -5.01 -2.38 0.71
N SER A 40 -4.67 -3.58 0.22
CA SER A 40 -3.68 -3.74 -0.85
C SER A 40 -4.12 -3.03 -2.15
N ASP A 41 -5.40 -3.15 -2.52
CA ASP A 41 -5.97 -2.42 -3.66
C ASP A 41 -5.90 -0.91 -3.44
N PHE A 42 -6.25 -0.46 -2.24
CA PHE A 42 -6.18 0.95 -1.86
C PHE A 42 -4.75 1.49 -2.01
N MET A 43 -3.76 0.77 -1.50
CA MET A 43 -2.35 1.14 -1.62
C MET A 43 -1.92 1.23 -3.09
N LEU A 44 -2.33 0.28 -3.91
CA LEU A 44 -2.04 0.29 -5.34
C LEU A 44 -2.59 1.54 -6.02
N LEU A 45 -3.85 1.86 -5.80
CA LEU A 45 -4.47 3.06 -6.35
C LEU A 45 -3.79 4.33 -5.82
N HIS A 46 -3.42 4.35 -4.55
CA HIS A 46 -2.72 5.46 -3.93
C HIS A 46 -1.37 5.72 -4.61
N TYR A 47 -0.55 4.69 -4.82
CA TYR A 47 0.74 4.83 -5.47
C TYR A 47 0.60 5.30 -6.92
N LEU A 48 -0.34 4.76 -7.66
CA LEU A 48 -0.61 5.21 -9.03
C LEU A 48 -1.02 6.68 -9.06
N ASN A 49 -1.94 7.07 -8.18
CA ASN A 49 -2.45 8.44 -8.15
C ASN A 49 -1.37 9.48 -7.80
N ARG A 50 -0.39 9.11 -7.00
CA ARG A 50 0.72 9.98 -6.61
C ARG A 50 1.86 10.01 -7.62
N SER A 51 1.83 9.16 -8.60
CA SER A 51 2.89 9.06 -9.61
C SER A 51 2.63 10.01 -10.77
N PRO A 52 3.67 10.50 -11.44
CA PRO A 52 3.51 11.36 -12.60
C PRO A 52 2.61 10.71 -13.67
N GLY A 53 1.62 11.45 -14.13
CA GLY A 53 0.64 10.94 -15.10
C GLY A 53 -0.31 9.87 -14.57
N GLY A 54 -0.33 9.62 -13.26
CA GLY A 54 -1.20 8.60 -12.65
C GLY A 54 -0.84 7.18 -13.04
N ARG A 55 0.42 6.92 -13.37
CA ARG A 55 0.86 5.61 -13.85
C ARG A 55 2.25 5.23 -13.33
N LEU A 56 2.48 3.94 -13.22
CA LEU A 56 3.76 3.34 -12.86
C LEU A 56 4.04 2.14 -13.76
N ARG A 57 5.31 1.88 -14.00
CA ARG A 57 5.72 0.58 -14.53
C ARG A 57 5.34 -0.52 -13.54
N ARG A 58 4.98 -1.68 -14.07
CA ARG A 58 4.57 -2.80 -13.22
C ARG A 58 5.69 -3.23 -12.26
N VAL A 59 6.96 -3.15 -12.67
CA VAL A 59 8.09 -3.48 -11.81
C VAL A 59 8.23 -2.49 -10.63
N ASP A 60 7.97 -1.20 -10.87
CA ASP A 60 8.04 -0.16 -9.83
C ASP A 60 6.89 -0.32 -8.84
N LEU A 61 5.72 -0.67 -9.32
CA LEU A 61 4.55 -0.96 -8.49
C LEU A 61 4.79 -2.19 -7.60
N ALA A 62 5.39 -3.24 -8.15
CA ALA A 62 5.78 -4.44 -7.40
C ALA A 62 6.71 -4.08 -6.24
N GLU A 63 7.74 -3.28 -6.51
CA GLU A 63 8.70 -2.83 -5.51
C GLU A 63 8.02 -2.06 -4.37
N ARG A 64 7.15 -1.10 -4.70
CA ARG A 64 6.45 -0.29 -3.70
C ARG A 64 5.51 -1.08 -2.82
N GLN A 65 4.88 -2.10 -3.37
CA GLN A 65 3.96 -2.95 -2.62
C GLN A 65 4.64 -4.17 -1.97
N GLY A 66 5.93 -4.37 -2.23
CA GLY A 66 6.63 -5.55 -1.74
C GLY A 66 6.11 -6.86 -2.33
N LEU A 67 5.65 -6.80 -3.60
CA LEU A 67 5.08 -7.94 -4.30
C LEU A 67 6.03 -8.47 -5.37
N THR A 68 5.81 -9.71 -5.79
CA THR A 68 6.41 -10.29 -6.99
C THR A 68 5.68 -9.78 -8.23
N ALA A 69 6.26 -9.98 -9.41
CA ALA A 69 5.61 -9.67 -10.68
C ALA A 69 4.26 -10.40 -10.82
N SER A 70 4.21 -11.68 -10.41
CA SER A 70 2.96 -12.46 -10.38
C SER A 70 1.93 -11.89 -9.41
N GLY A 71 2.38 -11.42 -8.25
CA GLY A 71 1.52 -10.78 -7.24
C GLY A 71 0.88 -9.49 -7.76
N VAL A 72 1.65 -8.67 -8.47
CA VAL A 72 1.14 -7.45 -9.12
C VAL A 72 0.07 -7.80 -10.16
N THR A 73 0.34 -8.79 -11.01
CA THR A 73 -0.62 -9.23 -12.03
C THR A 73 -1.94 -9.68 -11.39
N ARG A 74 -1.87 -10.48 -10.32
CA ARG A 74 -3.06 -10.94 -9.61
C ARG A 74 -3.85 -9.80 -8.97
N THR A 75 -3.18 -8.75 -8.51
CA THR A 75 -3.86 -7.58 -7.93
C THR A 75 -4.46 -6.69 -9.02
N LEU A 76 -3.75 -6.49 -10.13
CA LEU A 76 -4.20 -5.62 -11.22
C LEU A 76 -5.40 -6.18 -12.01
N LEU A 77 -5.42 -7.48 -12.29
CA LEU A 77 -6.47 -8.06 -13.13
C LEU A 77 -7.90 -7.78 -12.63
N PRO A 78 -8.24 -7.99 -11.34
CA PRO A 78 -9.58 -7.66 -10.87
C PRO A 78 -9.90 -6.17 -10.98
N LEU A 79 -8.91 -5.30 -10.72
CA LEU A 79 -9.10 -3.84 -10.78
C LEU A 79 -9.26 -3.35 -12.22
N GLU A 80 -8.59 -3.98 -13.18
CA GLU A 80 -8.79 -3.72 -14.59
C GLU A 80 -10.20 -4.10 -15.02
N LYS A 81 -10.70 -5.26 -14.59
CA LYS A 81 -12.05 -5.74 -14.92
C LYS A 81 -13.15 -4.79 -14.47
N ILE A 82 -12.98 -4.17 -13.31
CA ILE A 82 -13.98 -3.22 -12.78
C ILE A 82 -13.68 -1.77 -13.17
N GLY A 83 -12.66 -1.53 -13.99
CA GLY A 83 -12.37 -0.23 -14.57
C GLY A 83 -11.70 0.79 -13.65
N LEU A 84 -11.04 0.34 -12.57
CA LEU A 84 -10.32 1.24 -11.65
C LEU A 84 -8.91 1.55 -12.12
N VAL A 85 -8.31 0.62 -12.87
CA VAL A 85 -7.00 0.77 -13.49
C VAL A 85 -7.08 0.30 -14.94
N GLU A 86 -6.12 0.74 -15.73
CA GLU A 86 -5.98 0.30 -17.13
C GLU A 86 -4.52 0.04 -17.46
N ARG A 87 -4.29 -0.80 -18.45
CA ARG A 87 -2.97 -1.07 -18.98
C ARG A 87 -2.64 -0.05 -20.06
N GLN A 88 -1.45 0.54 -19.99
CA GLN A 88 -0.92 1.42 -21.00
C GLN A 88 0.43 0.89 -21.48
N GLN A 89 0.66 0.94 -22.77
CA GLN A 89 1.96 0.62 -23.36
C GLN A 89 2.76 1.91 -23.55
N ASP A 90 4.09 1.78 -23.43
CA ASP A 90 4.97 2.90 -23.78
C ASP A 90 4.95 3.07 -25.31
N PRO A 91 4.70 4.30 -25.82
CA PRO A 91 4.70 4.55 -27.28
C PRO A 91 6.04 4.29 -27.93
N ARG A 92 7.13 4.31 -27.18
CA ARG A 92 8.51 4.17 -27.68
C ARG A 92 9.05 2.76 -27.53
N ASP A 93 8.51 1.97 -26.60
CA ASP A 93 8.96 0.60 -26.32
C ASP A 93 7.77 -0.28 -25.93
N ALA A 94 7.33 -1.13 -26.84
CA ALA A 94 6.21 -2.04 -26.63
C ALA A 94 6.44 -3.09 -25.55
N ARG A 95 7.71 -3.26 -25.10
CA ARG A 95 8.06 -4.17 -23.98
C ARG A 95 7.75 -3.56 -22.61
N VAL A 96 7.57 -2.25 -22.53
CA VAL A 96 7.28 -1.53 -21.30
C VAL A 96 5.77 -1.40 -21.14
N ALA A 97 5.25 -1.95 -20.04
CA ALA A 97 3.85 -1.83 -19.67
C ALA A 97 3.70 -1.02 -18.40
N TYR A 98 2.74 -0.09 -18.43
CA TYR A 98 2.32 0.70 -17.27
C TYR A 98 0.98 0.21 -16.76
N ALA A 99 0.77 0.36 -15.46
CA ALA A 99 -0.55 0.39 -14.86
C ALA A 99 -0.91 1.86 -14.62
N ALA A 100 -2.10 2.26 -14.99
CA ALA A 100 -2.58 3.62 -14.83
C ALA A 100 -3.91 3.64 -14.08
N ILE A 101 -4.09 4.60 -13.19
CA ILE A 101 -5.37 4.82 -12.53
C ILE A 101 -6.33 5.51 -13.50
N THR A 102 -7.58 5.05 -13.52
CA THR A 102 -8.65 5.68 -14.32
C THR A 102 -9.33 6.81 -13.53
N GLY A 103 -10.18 7.59 -14.20
CA GLY A 103 -11.04 8.58 -13.53
C GLY A 103 -11.93 7.93 -12.47
N THR A 104 -12.52 6.78 -12.79
CA THR A 104 -13.31 5.98 -11.83
C THR A 104 -12.47 5.53 -10.65
N GLY A 105 -11.24 5.09 -10.90
CA GLY A 105 -10.30 4.72 -9.85
C GLY A 105 -9.96 5.87 -8.92
N ARG A 106 -9.75 7.07 -9.46
CA ARG A 106 -9.49 8.28 -8.64
C ARG A 106 -10.67 8.65 -7.75
N GLU A 107 -11.88 8.57 -8.29
CA GLU A 107 -13.10 8.86 -7.54
C GLU A 107 -13.27 7.87 -6.38
N LEU A 108 -13.11 6.58 -6.64
CA LEU A 108 -13.19 5.55 -5.61
C LEU A 108 -12.09 5.76 -4.55
N LEU A 109 -10.87 6.04 -4.98
CA LEU A 109 -9.74 6.31 -4.07
C LEU A 109 -10.04 7.50 -3.14
N ASN A 110 -10.57 8.60 -3.68
CA ASN A 110 -10.91 9.77 -2.89
C ASN A 110 -11.95 9.44 -1.81
N ASN A 111 -12.98 8.70 -2.17
CA ASN A 111 -14.01 8.27 -1.23
C ASN A 111 -13.45 7.29 -0.17
N ALA A 112 -12.64 6.35 -0.60
CA ALA A 112 -12.00 5.38 0.29
C ALA A 112 -10.97 6.01 1.23
N THR A 113 -10.30 7.07 0.80
CA THR A 113 -9.32 7.80 1.62
C THR A 113 -9.96 8.35 2.89
N THR A 114 -11.16 8.87 2.83
CA THR A 114 -11.87 9.38 4.02
C THR A 114 -12.05 8.28 5.06
N VAL A 115 -12.43 7.08 4.63
CA VAL A 115 -12.61 5.92 5.50
C VAL A 115 -11.26 5.44 6.06
N ALA A 116 -10.25 5.32 5.20
CA ALA A 116 -8.91 4.89 5.60
C ALA A 116 -8.28 5.86 6.62
N GLU A 117 -8.47 7.16 6.44
CA GLU A 117 -8.02 8.20 7.38
C GLU A 117 -8.64 8.02 8.76
N GLN A 118 -9.94 7.83 8.82
CA GLN A 118 -10.65 7.64 10.07
C GLN A 118 -10.19 6.38 10.80
N ILE A 119 -10.09 5.27 10.11
CA ILE A 119 -9.65 4.00 10.69
C ILE A 119 -8.18 4.08 11.16
N SER A 120 -7.32 4.73 10.39
CA SER A 120 -5.93 4.95 10.79
C SER A 120 -5.83 5.74 12.09
N LYS A 121 -6.61 6.80 12.24
CA LYS A 121 -6.65 7.57 13.49
C LYS A 121 -7.12 6.73 14.67
N GLU A 122 -8.14 5.90 14.49
CA GLU A 122 -8.63 5.01 15.55
C GLU A 122 -7.57 3.98 15.96
N LEU A 123 -6.91 3.34 15.00
CA LEU A 123 -5.91 2.31 15.25
C LEU A 123 -4.66 2.87 15.93
N LEU A 124 -4.29 4.11 15.62
CA LEU A 124 -3.09 4.74 16.14
C LEU A 124 -3.34 5.61 17.36
N ARG A 125 -4.56 5.60 17.89
CA ARG A 125 -4.94 6.43 19.06
C ARG A 125 -4.05 6.20 20.27
N SER A 126 -3.61 4.98 20.50
CA SER A 126 -2.74 4.62 21.64
C SER A 126 -1.27 5.03 21.44
N CYS A 127 -0.90 5.44 20.22
CA CYS A 127 0.46 5.87 19.93
C CYS A 127 0.62 7.35 20.28
N PRO A 128 1.64 7.73 21.10
CA PRO A 128 1.86 9.13 21.45
C PRO A 128 2.14 10.00 20.22
N ALA A 129 1.38 11.07 20.04
CA ALA A 129 1.48 11.96 18.87
C ALA A 129 2.89 12.56 18.71
N ALA A 130 3.58 12.85 19.79
CA ALA A 130 4.93 13.40 19.77
C ALA A 130 5.98 12.46 19.14
N GLN A 131 5.68 11.15 19.03
CA GLN A 131 6.59 10.16 18.48
C GLN A 131 6.26 9.79 17.02
N PHE A 132 5.19 10.32 16.43
CA PHE A 132 4.73 9.90 15.10
C PHE A 132 5.74 10.15 14.01
N ASP A 133 6.36 11.33 13.97
CA ASP A 133 7.32 11.67 12.93
C ASP A 133 8.55 10.76 12.99
N ASP A 134 9.09 10.52 14.18
CA ASP A 134 10.24 9.64 14.35
C ASP A 134 9.92 8.20 13.99
N LEU A 135 8.76 7.70 14.40
CA LEU A 135 8.29 6.35 14.05
C LEU A 135 8.05 6.21 12.55
N SER A 136 7.41 7.19 11.93
CA SER A 136 7.15 7.20 10.49
C SER A 136 8.45 7.20 9.69
N ASN A 137 9.43 8.02 10.10
CA ASN A 137 10.75 8.06 9.47
C ASN A 137 11.49 6.73 9.62
N ALA A 138 11.42 6.10 10.79
CA ALA A 138 12.02 4.78 11.02
C ALA A 138 11.41 3.72 10.13
N LEU A 139 10.08 3.71 9.98
CA LEU A 139 9.38 2.79 9.08
C LEU A 139 9.77 3.01 7.62
N ALA A 140 9.91 4.26 7.20
CA ALA A 140 10.34 4.61 5.86
C ALA A 140 11.74 4.06 5.55
N LEU A 141 12.68 4.18 6.50
CA LEU A 141 14.03 3.61 6.36
C LEU A 141 13.99 2.08 6.25
N ILE A 142 13.20 1.41 7.09
CA ILE A 142 13.03 -0.04 7.05
C ILE A 142 12.44 -0.48 5.70
N ALA A 143 11.49 0.27 5.16
CA ALA A 143 10.86 0.01 3.88
C ALA A 143 11.75 0.34 2.67
N GLY A 144 12.95 0.89 2.88
CA GLY A 144 13.84 1.31 1.79
C GLY A 144 13.34 2.51 1.00
N MET A 145 12.46 3.31 1.60
CA MET A 145 11.92 4.51 0.95
C MET A 145 12.97 5.62 0.88
N ASN A 146 13.05 6.26 -0.26
CA ASN A 146 13.91 7.43 -0.49
C ASN A 146 13.14 8.49 -1.29
N ALA A 147 13.78 9.61 -1.58
CA ALA A 147 13.14 10.73 -2.28
C ALA A 147 12.60 10.37 -3.68
N SER A 148 13.07 9.29 -4.29
CA SER A 148 12.65 8.87 -5.63
C SER A 148 11.53 7.83 -5.62
N ASN A 149 11.24 7.19 -4.48
CA ASN A 149 10.23 6.14 -4.38
C ASN A 149 9.27 6.29 -3.19
N SER A 150 9.22 7.47 -2.60
CA SER A 150 8.33 7.81 -1.48
C SER A 150 6.88 8.10 -1.94
#